data_74c8ddc0dc272700e06341ba48337a34
#
_entry.id   74c8ddc0dc272700e06341ba48337a34
#
_cell.length_a   1.000
_cell.length_b   1.000
_cell.length_c   1.000
_cell.angle_alpha   90.00
_cell.angle_beta   90.00
_cell.angle_gamma   90.00
#
_symmetry.space_group_name_H-M   'P 1'
#
loop_
_entity.id
_entity.type
_entity.pdbx_description
1 polymer ?
#
loop_
_entity_poly.entity_id
_entity_poly.type
_entity_poly.pdbx_seq_one_letter_code
_entity_poly.pdbx_strand_id
1 'polypeptide(L)'
;MTTRRDDDLDRAAIWQDFVLAAHLLEVALERQSQRDGNISHGHFKLLVLLSAAENQTLGLKALAGMLRFSPSRVSHTLNVLERQDLVTRGRVPTGRRAYEATLTSQGRLLVARVLRAQRAEIRDVLFGSLGAADAAALGRISARVVRVLDEAEV
;
A
#
# COMPACT_ATOMS: atom_id res chain seq x y z
N MET A 1 -41.35 8.59 12.55
CA MET A 1 -40.44 9.60 12.00
C MET A 1 -39.03 9.58 12.62
N THR A 2 -38.73 8.63 13.50
CA THR A 2 -37.46 8.48 14.25
C THR A 2 -36.39 7.70 13.51
N THR A 3 -36.78 6.75 12.68
CA THR A 3 -35.86 5.76 12.04
C THR A 3 -34.79 6.37 11.11
N ARG A 4 -35.09 7.44 10.37
CA ARG A 4 -34.16 8.02 9.40
C ARG A 4 -33.01 8.82 10.06
N ARG A 5 -33.29 9.41 11.21
CA ARG A 5 -32.31 10.21 11.97
C ARG A 5 -31.34 9.31 12.75
N ASP A 6 -31.82 8.17 13.22
CA ASP A 6 -31.00 7.16 13.91
C ASP A 6 -30.06 6.45 12.90
N ASP A 7 -30.56 6.16 11.68
CA ASP A 7 -29.79 5.58 10.58
C ASP A 7 -28.64 6.52 10.10
N ASP A 8 -28.90 7.83 10.08
CA ASP A 8 -27.89 8.83 9.68
C ASP A 8 -26.83 9.03 10.77
N LEU A 9 -27.21 8.94 12.05
CA LEU A 9 -26.27 9.00 13.17
C LEU A 9 -25.38 7.76 13.24
N ASP A 10 -25.92 6.59 13.00
CA ASP A 10 -25.15 5.34 12.92
C ASP A 10 -24.15 5.36 11.77
N ARG A 11 -24.53 5.86 10.60
CA ARG A 11 -23.62 6.00 9.46
C ARG A 11 -22.49 6.99 9.72
N ALA A 12 -22.76 8.09 10.41
CA ALA A 12 -21.75 9.07 10.78
C ALA A 12 -20.73 8.48 11.76
N ALA A 13 -21.17 7.70 12.74
CA ALA A 13 -20.28 7.01 13.68
C ALA A 13 -19.41 5.97 12.96
N ILE A 14 -20.01 5.13 12.11
CA ILE A 14 -19.30 4.14 11.28
C ILE A 14 -18.24 4.82 10.43
N TRP A 15 -18.57 5.96 9.82
CA TRP A 15 -17.62 6.72 9.00
C TRP A 15 -16.43 7.22 9.83
N GLN A 16 -16.68 7.79 11.02
CA GLN A 16 -15.63 8.27 11.91
C GLN A 16 -14.70 7.14 12.35
N ASP A 17 -15.26 6.00 12.75
CA ASP A 17 -14.50 4.83 13.16
C ASP A 17 -13.67 4.25 12.01
N PHE A 18 -14.24 4.20 10.81
CA PHE A 18 -13.54 3.73 9.62
C PHE A 18 -12.34 4.62 9.27
N VAL A 19 -12.53 5.95 9.27
CA VAL A 19 -11.44 6.91 9.00
C VAL A 19 -10.36 6.85 10.07
N LEU A 20 -10.75 6.74 11.34
CA LEU A 20 -9.82 6.60 12.45
C LEU A 20 -9.04 5.27 12.35
N ALA A 21 -9.73 4.17 12.08
CA ALA A 21 -9.09 2.86 11.92
C ALA A 21 -8.08 2.86 10.76
N ALA A 22 -8.43 3.46 9.62
CA ALA A 22 -7.53 3.60 8.48
C ALA A 22 -6.29 4.44 8.84
N HIS A 23 -6.48 5.55 9.56
CA HIS A 23 -5.38 6.39 10.04
C HIS A 23 -4.45 5.63 11.01
N LEU A 24 -5.01 4.97 12.01
CA LEU A 24 -4.22 4.21 12.99
C LEU A 24 -3.45 3.06 12.33
N LEU A 25 -4.04 2.41 11.35
CA LEU A 25 -3.37 1.37 10.57
C LEU A 25 -2.17 1.94 9.79
N GLU A 26 -2.33 3.06 9.09
CA GLU A 26 -1.21 3.72 8.38
C GLU A 26 -0.09 4.15 9.35
N VAL A 27 -0.45 4.67 10.52
CA VAL A 27 0.55 5.03 11.56
C VAL A 27 1.30 3.80 12.07
N ALA A 28 0.61 2.69 12.30
CA ALA A 28 1.24 1.44 12.72
C ALA A 28 2.18 0.89 11.65
N LEU A 29 1.75 0.90 10.39
CA LEU A 29 2.55 0.47 9.24
C LEU A 29 3.79 1.36 9.02
N GLU A 30 3.67 2.68 9.20
CA GLU A 30 4.81 3.59 9.14
C GLU A 30 5.85 3.29 10.22
N ARG A 31 5.41 3.19 11.48
CA ARG A 31 6.30 2.86 12.62
C ARG A 31 7.02 1.53 12.41
N GLN A 32 6.30 0.51 11.96
CA GLN A 32 6.84 -0.81 11.72
C GLN A 32 7.85 -0.80 10.55
N SER A 33 7.53 -0.14 9.43
CA SER A 33 8.43 -0.03 8.28
C SER A 33 9.73 0.70 8.62
N GLN A 34 9.64 1.77 9.43
CA GLN A 34 10.82 2.49 9.91
C GLN A 34 11.69 1.64 10.84
N ARG A 35 11.08 0.95 11.80
CA ARG A 35 11.80 0.13 12.77
C ARG A 35 12.50 -1.07 12.12
N ASP A 36 11.79 -1.79 11.24
CA ASP A 36 12.27 -3.08 10.71
C ASP A 36 12.96 -2.94 9.34
N GLY A 37 12.75 -1.85 8.64
CA GLY A 37 13.29 -1.59 7.31
C GLY A 37 14.13 -0.33 7.18
N ASN A 38 14.08 0.57 8.15
CA ASN A 38 14.63 1.93 8.02
C ASN A 38 14.12 2.63 6.75
N ILE A 39 12.84 2.46 6.45
CA ILE A 39 12.19 2.96 5.24
C ILE A 39 10.80 3.48 5.57
N SER A 40 10.36 4.57 4.93
CA SER A 40 8.98 5.02 5.07
C SER A 40 8.01 4.01 4.44
N HIS A 41 6.81 3.88 5.02
CA HIS A 41 5.80 2.98 4.47
C HIS A 41 5.41 3.33 3.03
N GLY A 42 5.40 4.62 2.68
CA GLY A 42 5.16 5.08 1.32
C GLY A 42 6.19 4.58 0.31
N HIS A 43 7.48 4.58 0.67
CA HIS A 43 8.54 3.99 -0.14
C HIS A 43 8.47 2.47 -0.16
N PHE A 44 8.14 1.86 0.98
CA PHE A 44 7.98 0.42 1.10
C PHE A 44 6.86 -0.12 0.20
N LYS A 45 5.71 0.57 0.10
CA LYS A 45 4.62 0.21 -0.82
C LYS A 45 5.12 0.03 -2.27
N LEU A 46 6.02 0.90 -2.73
CA LEU A 46 6.60 0.78 -4.08
C LEU A 46 7.42 -0.50 -4.24
N LEU A 47 8.26 -0.84 -3.25
CA LEU A 47 9.04 -2.07 -3.28
C LEU A 47 8.15 -3.32 -3.27
N VAL A 48 7.05 -3.30 -2.51
CA VAL A 48 6.07 -4.41 -2.49
C VAL A 48 5.44 -4.62 -3.87
N LEU A 49 5.06 -3.55 -4.57
CA LEU A 49 4.52 -3.64 -5.92
C LEU A 49 5.53 -4.25 -6.90
N LEU A 50 6.79 -3.80 -6.83
CA LEU A 50 7.86 -4.39 -7.64
C LEU A 50 8.06 -5.88 -7.32
N SER A 51 8.02 -6.26 -6.04
CA SER A 51 8.21 -7.65 -5.63
C SER A 51 7.13 -8.60 -6.14
N ALA A 52 5.92 -8.10 -6.36
CA ALA A 52 4.78 -8.85 -6.88
C ALA A 52 4.69 -8.85 -8.41
N ALA A 53 5.45 -7.99 -9.09
CA ALA A 53 5.41 -7.86 -10.54
C ALA A 53 6.22 -8.95 -11.23
N GLU A 54 5.88 -9.22 -12.49
CA GLU A 54 6.65 -10.10 -13.35
C GLU A 54 8.10 -9.60 -13.48
N ASN A 55 9.06 -10.49 -13.33
CA ASN A 55 10.49 -10.17 -13.32
C ASN A 55 10.86 -9.06 -12.31
N GLN A 56 9.98 -8.78 -11.33
CA GLN A 56 10.16 -7.74 -10.30
C GLN A 56 10.40 -6.34 -10.90
N THR A 57 9.79 -6.07 -12.04
CA THR A 57 9.99 -4.87 -12.84
C THR A 57 8.64 -4.23 -13.20
N LEU A 58 8.56 -2.92 -13.06
CA LEU A 58 7.40 -2.12 -13.46
C LEU A 58 7.83 -0.82 -14.11
N GLY A 59 7.08 -0.40 -15.14
CA GLY A 59 7.21 0.93 -15.71
C GLY A 59 6.78 2.04 -14.73
N LEU A 60 7.43 3.20 -14.80
CA LEU A 60 7.15 4.32 -13.90
C LEU A 60 5.68 4.79 -13.97
N LYS A 61 5.08 4.75 -15.17
CA LYS A 61 3.66 5.10 -15.36
C LYS A 61 2.73 4.13 -14.62
N ALA A 62 3.05 2.83 -14.67
CA ALA A 62 2.28 1.82 -13.95
C ALA A 62 2.39 2.02 -12.44
N LEU A 63 3.61 2.25 -11.92
CA LEU A 63 3.84 2.56 -10.51
C LEU A 63 3.05 3.81 -10.06
N ALA A 64 3.05 4.88 -10.86
CA ALA A 64 2.29 6.09 -10.57
C ALA A 64 0.79 5.81 -10.47
N GLY A 65 0.23 5.06 -11.42
CA GLY A 65 -1.18 4.67 -11.41
C GLY A 65 -1.55 3.80 -10.22
N MET A 66 -0.77 2.75 -9.95
CA MET A 66 -1.05 1.80 -8.84
C MET A 66 -0.95 2.45 -7.46
N LEU A 67 -0.03 3.40 -7.27
CA LEU A 67 0.18 4.11 -6.00
C LEU A 67 -0.65 5.38 -5.87
N ARG A 68 -1.33 5.80 -6.93
CA ARG A 68 -1.97 7.13 -7.02
C ARG A 68 -0.98 8.26 -6.68
N PHE A 69 0.25 8.13 -7.14
CA PHE A 69 1.29 9.12 -6.98
C PHE A 69 1.44 9.94 -8.25
N SER A 70 1.82 11.22 -8.11
CA SER A 70 2.26 12.00 -9.25
C SER A 70 3.56 11.42 -9.85
N PRO A 71 3.81 11.60 -11.16
CA PRO A 71 5.07 11.15 -11.79
C PRO A 71 6.32 11.67 -11.10
N SER A 72 6.28 12.93 -10.63
CA SER A 72 7.38 13.54 -9.89
C SER A 72 7.62 12.85 -8.54
N ARG A 73 6.56 12.46 -7.82
CA ARG A 73 6.67 11.72 -6.56
C ARG A 73 7.27 10.33 -6.79
N VAL A 74 6.86 9.60 -7.84
CA VAL A 74 7.45 8.30 -8.21
C VAL A 74 8.94 8.47 -8.51
N SER A 75 9.30 9.45 -9.34
CA SER A 75 10.70 9.70 -9.69
C SER A 75 11.54 10.05 -8.46
N HIS A 76 11.02 10.89 -7.55
CA HIS A 76 11.70 11.22 -6.30
C HIS A 76 11.89 9.98 -5.41
N THR A 77 10.83 9.19 -5.23
CA THR A 77 10.88 7.94 -4.44
C THR A 77 11.92 6.98 -5.02
N LEU A 78 11.90 6.77 -6.33
CA LEU A 78 12.89 5.90 -6.99
C LEU A 78 14.33 6.42 -6.84
N ASN A 79 14.56 7.73 -6.88
CA ASN A 79 15.88 8.31 -6.61
C ASN A 79 16.40 7.98 -5.20
N VAL A 80 15.51 7.99 -4.22
CA VAL A 80 15.86 7.60 -2.84
C VAL A 80 16.18 6.13 -2.75
N LEU A 81 15.32 5.27 -3.32
CA LEU A 81 15.47 3.81 -3.27
C LEU A 81 16.70 3.32 -4.07
N GLU A 82 17.03 3.98 -5.18
CA GLU A 82 18.21 3.67 -5.98
C GLU A 82 19.51 4.02 -5.24
N ARG A 83 19.54 5.13 -4.52
CA ARG A 83 20.67 5.49 -3.64
C ARG A 83 20.89 4.52 -2.49
N GLN A 84 19.84 3.80 -2.11
CA GLN A 84 19.88 2.75 -1.08
C GLN A 84 20.11 1.34 -1.65
N ASP A 85 20.39 1.25 -2.95
CA ASP A 85 20.63 -0.02 -3.64
C ASP A 85 19.41 -1.00 -3.61
N LEU A 86 18.20 -0.46 -3.42
CA LEU A 86 16.99 -1.27 -3.30
C LEU A 86 16.30 -1.50 -4.65
N VAL A 87 16.52 -0.58 -5.61
CA VAL A 87 16.02 -0.66 -6.98
C VAL A 87 17.09 -0.22 -7.96
N THR A 88 16.96 -0.65 -9.22
CA THR A 88 17.68 -0.09 -10.37
C THR A 88 16.68 0.48 -11.35
N ARG A 89 17.10 1.49 -12.14
CA ARG A 89 16.29 2.03 -13.23
C ARG A 89 16.93 1.75 -14.57
N GLY A 90 16.10 1.36 -15.54
CA GLY A 90 16.52 1.10 -16.90
C GLY A 90 15.61 1.77 -17.91
N ARG A 91 16.05 1.84 -19.16
CA ARG A 91 15.17 2.19 -20.28
C ARG A 91 14.49 0.94 -20.79
N VAL A 92 13.21 1.05 -21.10
CA VAL A 92 12.47 -0.04 -21.75
C VAL A 92 13.08 -0.30 -23.13
N PRO A 93 13.41 -1.56 -23.49
CA PRO A 93 14.08 -1.90 -24.75
C PRO A 93 13.32 -1.52 -26.02
N THR A 94 12.02 -1.21 -25.93
CA THR A 94 11.11 -0.99 -27.07
C THR A 94 11.19 0.40 -27.72
N GLY A 95 12.27 1.16 -27.53
CA GLY A 95 12.54 2.40 -28.30
C GLY A 95 11.72 3.63 -27.91
N ARG A 96 10.75 3.53 -27.00
CA ARG A 96 10.06 4.68 -26.42
C ARG A 96 10.89 5.23 -25.24
N ARG A 97 10.84 6.54 -24.98
CA ARG A 97 11.45 7.18 -23.81
C ARG A 97 10.72 6.79 -22.53
N ALA A 98 10.58 5.50 -22.28
CA ALA A 98 9.94 4.95 -21.10
C ALA A 98 11.01 4.36 -20.17
N TYR A 99 10.85 4.61 -18.89
CA TYR A 99 11.72 4.07 -17.85
C TYR A 99 10.96 3.02 -17.05
N GLU A 100 11.71 2.02 -16.58
CA GLU A 100 11.24 0.98 -15.68
C GLU A 100 12.11 0.93 -14.44
N ALA A 101 11.58 0.41 -13.36
CA ALA A 101 12.29 0.14 -12.12
C ALA A 101 12.25 -1.36 -11.85
N THR A 102 13.38 -1.90 -11.44
CA THR A 102 13.56 -3.32 -11.08
C THR A 102 14.05 -3.44 -9.65
N LEU A 103 13.48 -4.38 -8.91
CA LEU A 103 13.86 -4.67 -7.54
C LEU A 103 15.22 -5.39 -7.51
N THR A 104 16.17 -4.90 -6.70
CA THR A 104 17.46 -5.54 -6.50
C THR A 104 17.36 -6.75 -5.55
N SER A 105 18.43 -7.52 -5.45
CA SER A 105 18.52 -8.59 -4.43
C SER A 105 18.41 -8.05 -3.01
N GLN A 106 19.00 -6.87 -2.74
CA GLN A 106 18.90 -6.21 -1.45
C GLN A 106 17.47 -5.71 -1.18
N GLY A 107 16.81 -5.15 -2.21
CA GLY A 107 15.40 -4.78 -2.13
C GLY A 107 14.50 -5.98 -1.80
N ARG A 108 14.73 -7.14 -2.41
CA ARG A 108 13.98 -8.38 -2.11
C ARG A 108 14.14 -8.81 -0.64
N LEU A 109 15.36 -8.79 -0.13
CA LEU A 109 15.64 -9.14 1.26
C LEU A 109 14.96 -8.18 2.24
N LEU A 110 14.98 -6.88 1.93
CA LEU A 110 14.28 -5.87 2.71
C LEU A 110 12.76 -6.13 2.73
N VAL A 111 12.15 -6.32 1.55
CA VAL A 111 10.71 -6.61 1.43
C VAL A 111 10.34 -7.85 2.25
N ALA A 112 11.08 -8.94 2.10
CA ALA A 112 10.80 -10.18 2.85
C ALA A 112 10.88 -9.98 4.36
N ARG A 113 11.88 -9.22 4.84
CA ARG A 113 12.08 -8.93 6.28
C ARG A 113 10.91 -8.09 6.82
N VAL A 114 10.59 -6.98 6.17
CA VAL A 114 9.54 -6.06 6.62
C VAL A 114 8.16 -6.72 6.55
N LEU A 115 7.84 -7.47 5.50
CA LEU A 115 6.56 -8.19 5.40
C LEU A 115 6.41 -9.27 6.48
N ARG A 116 7.49 -9.95 6.86
CA ARG A 116 7.44 -10.94 7.94
C ARG A 116 7.11 -10.29 9.28
N ALA A 117 7.78 -9.18 9.61
CA ALA A 117 7.52 -8.43 10.82
C ALA A 117 6.10 -7.82 10.83
N GLN A 118 5.68 -7.22 9.72
CA GLN A 118 4.34 -6.66 9.54
C GLN A 118 3.23 -7.71 9.75
N ARG A 119 3.46 -8.93 9.23
CA ARG A 119 2.52 -10.04 9.41
C ARG A 119 2.32 -10.35 10.90
N ALA A 120 3.41 -10.53 11.63
CA ALA A 120 3.35 -10.91 13.04
C ALA A 120 2.75 -9.80 13.92
N GLU A 121 3.11 -8.54 13.68
CA GLU A 121 2.76 -7.45 14.58
C GLU A 121 1.40 -6.81 14.28
N ILE A 122 1.02 -6.70 13.03
CA ILE A 122 -0.19 -5.95 12.63
C ILE A 122 -1.25 -6.91 12.12
N ARG A 123 -0.93 -7.71 11.11
CA ARG A 123 -1.91 -8.56 10.44
C ARG A 123 -2.47 -9.63 11.37
N ASP A 124 -1.61 -10.33 12.08
CA ASP A 124 -2.06 -11.44 12.93
C ASP A 124 -2.77 -10.92 14.19
N VAL A 125 -2.36 -9.77 14.73
CA VAL A 125 -3.07 -9.08 15.83
C VAL A 125 -4.46 -8.61 15.37
N LEU A 126 -4.55 -7.95 14.21
CA LEU A 126 -5.82 -7.48 13.67
C LEU A 126 -6.77 -8.65 13.40
N PHE A 127 -6.34 -9.65 12.61
CA PHE A 127 -7.17 -10.79 12.26
C PHE A 127 -7.37 -11.76 13.43
N GLY A 128 -6.46 -11.80 14.39
CA GLY A 128 -6.64 -12.55 15.63
C GLY A 128 -7.75 -12.01 16.53
N SER A 129 -8.07 -10.71 16.42
CA SER A 129 -9.19 -10.08 17.13
C SER A 129 -10.55 -10.24 16.43
N LEU A 130 -10.57 -10.66 15.16
CA LEU A 130 -11.76 -10.81 14.35
C LEU A 130 -12.20 -12.28 14.27
N GLY A 131 -13.49 -12.56 14.44
CA GLY A 131 -14.07 -13.84 14.09
C GLY A 131 -14.04 -14.06 12.56
N ALA A 132 -14.18 -15.32 12.12
CA ALA A 132 -14.14 -15.66 10.70
C ALA A 132 -15.21 -14.91 9.86
N ALA A 133 -16.39 -14.69 10.42
CA ALA A 133 -17.47 -13.93 9.77
C ALA A 133 -17.08 -12.45 9.57
N ASP A 134 -16.50 -11.83 10.60
CA ASP A 134 -16.06 -10.42 10.57
C ASP A 134 -14.88 -10.22 9.62
N ALA A 135 -13.92 -11.14 9.63
CA ALA A 135 -12.80 -11.12 8.68
C ALA A 135 -13.28 -11.23 7.23
N ALA A 136 -14.24 -12.11 6.95
CA ALA A 136 -14.86 -12.23 5.63
C ALA A 136 -15.66 -10.97 5.24
N ALA A 137 -16.40 -10.37 6.21
CA ALA A 137 -17.13 -9.12 5.99
C ALA A 137 -16.17 -7.96 5.69
N LEU A 138 -15.10 -7.83 6.47
CA LEU A 138 -14.04 -6.83 6.23
C LEU A 138 -13.46 -6.96 4.82
N GLY A 139 -13.14 -8.18 4.38
CA GLY A 139 -12.63 -8.43 3.02
C GLY A 139 -13.61 -7.97 1.94
N ARG A 140 -14.90 -8.31 2.05
CA ARG A 140 -15.92 -7.88 1.08
C ARG A 140 -16.13 -6.37 1.07
N ILE A 141 -16.18 -5.75 2.25
CA ILE A 141 -16.37 -4.30 2.40
C ILE A 141 -15.16 -3.55 1.83
N SER A 142 -13.95 -3.94 2.21
CA SER A 142 -12.71 -3.33 1.71
C SER A 142 -12.61 -3.40 0.18
N ALA A 143 -12.91 -4.56 -0.42
CA ALA A 143 -12.92 -4.71 -1.87
C ALA A 143 -13.95 -3.80 -2.56
N ARG A 144 -15.10 -3.56 -1.92
CA ARG A 144 -16.13 -2.63 -2.42
C ARG A 144 -15.67 -1.18 -2.31
N VAL A 145 -15.08 -0.78 -1.17
CA VAL A 145 -14.56 0.57 -0.94
C VAL A 145 -13.47 0.90 -1.96
N VAL A 146 -12.53 -0.03 -2.18
CA VAL A 146 -11.47 0.14 -3.19
C VAL A 146 -12.05 0.42 -4.57
N ARG A 147 -13.05 -0.37 -5.02
CA ARG A 147 -13.69 -0.15 -6.34
C ARG A 147 -14.35 1.22 -6.44
N VAL A 148 -15.13 1.61 -5.42
CA VAL A 148 -15.83 2.91 -5.42
C VAL A 148 -14.86 4.08 -5.48
N LEU A 149 -13.75 4.01 -4.73
CA LEU A 149 -12.73 5.06 -4.73
C LEU A 149 -11.92 5.07 -6.03
N ASP A 150 -11.67 3.90 -6.62
CA ASP A 150 -10.96 3.77 -7.89
C ASP A 150 -11.78 4.35 -9.07
N GLU A 151 -13.10 4.10 -9.07
CA GLU A 151 -14.03 4.64 -10.07
C GLU A 151 -14.29 6.16 -9.92
N ALA A 152 -14.19 6.69 -8.71
CA ALA A 152 -14.43 8.11 -8.43
C ALA A 152 -13.27 9.04 -8.86
N GLU A 153 -12.09 8.50 -9.12
CA GLU A 153 -10.90 9.24 -9.56
C GLU A 153 -10.75 9.30 -11.09
N VAL A 154 -11.74 8.78 -11.83
CA VAL A 154 -11.81 8.84 -13.32
C VAL A 154 -12.57 10.13 -13.79
#